data_a03d8085d999b43bd9d326df421c9547
#
_entry.id   a03d8085d999b43bd9d326df421c9547
#
_cell.length_a   1.000
_cell.length_b   1.000
_cell.length_c   1.000
_cell.angle_alpha   90.00
_cell.angle_beta   90.00
_cell.angle_gamma   90.00
#
_symmetry.space_group_name_H-M   'P 1'
#
loop_
_entity.id
_entity.type
_entity.pdbx_description
1 polymer ?
#
loop_
_entity_poly.entity_id
_entity_poly.type
_entity_poly.pdbx_seq_one_letter_code
_entity_poly.pdbx_strand_id
1 'polypeptide(L)'
;TEGKEKRKEEKEMNYSTEDCTSSFDMETGQGKISGTSQTEPKSPEEIIKILNIDITQWKLSQYWNKQMSDHWRISALITKLKNDDTAHIEELLKNWKPKRFSPVKRIASSGKKDVCAVLALQDIHFGKQGNETIDKDFEQTVMDLVERASAGHNLKKIFYVVGGDLMNMDSWGGTTTSGTPLDNCSTATEAYTQAFDAMYWSVNFIKQYCD
;
A
#
# COMPACT_ATOMS: atom_id res chain seq x y z
N THR A 1 33.96 -35.56 42.91
CA THR A 1 33.44 -34.16 42.88
C THR A 1 32.41 -34.04 41.78
N GLU A 2 31.14 -34.27 42.18
CA GLU A 2 29.97 -34.19 41.28
C GLU A 2 29.57 -32.73 41.08
N GLY A 3 29.62 -32.29 39.84
CA GLY A 3 29.06 -30.99 39.41
C GLY A 3 27.55 -31.10 39.26
N LYS A 4 26.83 -30.46 40.14
CA LYS A 4 25.39 -30.25 39.98
C LYS A 4 25.14 -29.24 38.88
N GLU A 5 24.79 -29.71 37.69
CA GLU A 5 24.11 -28.90 36.66
C GLU A 5 22.70 -28.54 37.14
N LYS A 6 22.50 -27.30 37.47
CA LYS A 6 21.17 -26.75 37.66
C LYS A 6 20.56 -26.56 36.26
N ARG A 7 19.72 -27.51 35.81
CA ARG A 7 18.72 -27.25 34.75
C ARG A 7 17.76 -26.17 35.24
N LYS A 8 17.82 -25.01 34.66
CA LYS A 8 16.74 -24.05 34.70
C LYS A 8 15.57 -24.66 33.91
N GLU A 9 14.55 -25.11 34.60
CA GLU A 9 13.24 -25.35 33.98
C GLU A 9 12.72 -24.03 33.48
N GLU A 10 12.77 -23.81 32.17
CA GLU A 10 11.95 -22.80 31.50
C GLU A 10 10.50 -23.26 31.66
N LYS A 11 9.79 -22.65 32.60
CA LYS A 11 8.33 -22.76 32.64
C LYS A 11 7.79 -22.18 31.35
N GLU A 12 7.31 -23.04 30.46
CA GLU A 12 6.44 -22.61 29.35
C GLU A 12 5.24 -21.88 29.95
N MET A 13 5.21 -20.58 29.81
CA MET A 13 4.07 -19.78 30.19
C MET A 13 3.00 -19.94 29.09
N ASN A 14 1.94 -20.66 29.42
CA ASN A 14 0.74 -20.74 28.57
C ASN A 14 0.06 -19.37 28.55
N TYR A 15 0.19 -18.66 27.44
CA TYR A 15 -0.56 -17.47 27.15
C TYR A 15 -1.84 -17.84 26.39
N SER A 16 -3.01 -17.50 26.91
CA SER A 16 -4.26 -17.61 26.15
C SER A 16 -4.41 -16.35 25.28
N THR A 17 -4.41 -16.52 23.97
CA THR A 17 -4.66 -15.46 23.00
C THR A 17 -6.15 -15.23 22.73
N GLU A 18 -7.03 -16.00 23.34
CA GLU A 18 -8.48 -15.99 23.05
C GLU A 18 -9.21 -14.76 23.57
N ASP A 19 -8.61 -13.99 24.50
CA ASP A 19 -9.23 -12.79 25.09
C ASP A 19 -8.58 -11.47 24.66
N CYS A 20 -7.80 -11.46 23.59
CA CYS A 20 -7.20 -10.22 23.08
C CYS A 20 -8.21 -9.39 22.30
N THR A 21 -8.46 -8.16 22.77
CA THR A 21 -9.24 -7.17 22.02
C THR A 21 -8.33 -6.07 21.51
N SER A 22 -8.50 -5.67 20.27
CA SER A 22 -7.77 -4.57 19.66
C SER A 22 -8.72 -3.53 19.07
N SER A 23 -8.37 -2.27 19.20
CA SER A 23 -9.03 -1.16 18.51
C SER A 23 -7.97 -0.26 17.90
N PHE A 24 -8.26 0.23 16.71
CA PHE A 24 -7.34 1.01 15.91
C PHE A 24 -7.95 2.33 15.51
N ASP A 25 -7.19 3.42 15.65
CA ASP A 25 -7.50 4.72 15.09
C ASP A 25 -6.55 4.96 13.89
N MET A 26 -7.11 4.96 12.71
CA MET A 26 -6.36 5.12 11.46
C MET A 26 -5.85 6.54 11.24
N GLU A 27 -6.54 7.56 11.80
CA GLU A 27 -6.14 8.97 11.64
C GLU A 27 -4.91 9.29 12.48
N THR A 28 -4.87 8.80 13.71
CA THR A 28 -3.75 9.06 14.62
C THR A 28 -2.62 8.03 14.52
N GLY A 29 -2.85 6.91 13.84
CA GLY A 29 -1.93 5.79 13.81
C GLY A 29 -1.71 5.15 15.17
N GLN A 30 -2.64 5.32 16.10
CA GLN A 30 -2.60 4.75 17.44
C GLN A 30 -3.57 3.58 17.56
N GLY A 31 -3.19 2.59 18.32
CA GLY A 31 -4.03 1.46 18.65
C GLY A 31 -4.01 1.14 20.13
N LYS A 32 -5.09 0.54 20.60
CA LYS A 32 -5.20 0.00 21.94
C LYS A 32 -5.39 -1.50 21.85
N ILE A 33 -4.53 -2.25 22.54
CA ILE A 33 -4.63 -3.71 22.67
C ILE A 33 -4.82 -4.05 24.13
N SER A 34 -5.69 -5.02 24.41
CA SER A 34 -5.92 -5.53 25.76
C SER A 34 -5.94 -7.05 25.73
N GLY A 35 -5.42 -7.68 26.77
CA GLY A 35 -5.40 -9.12 26.97
C GLY A 35 -5.28 -9.49 28.44
N THR A 36 -5.14 -10.78 28.72
CA THR A 36 -5.03 -11.31 30.06
C THR A 36 -3.75 -12.14 30.25
N SER A 37 -3.27 -12.23 31.48
CA SER A 37 -2.14 -13.06 31.87
C SER A 37 -2.38 -13.66 33.25
N GLN A 38 -1.92 -14.88 33.47
CA GLN A 38 -1.96 -15.53 34.77
C GLN A 38 -0.91 -14.95 35.74
N THR A 39 0.11 -14.31 35.22
CA THR A 39 1.19 -13.71 36.03
C THR A 39 1.30 -12.22 35.75
N GLU A 40 1.76 -11.47 36.77
CA GLU A 40 2.04 -10.05 36.60
C GLU A 40 3.18 -9.84 35.59
N PRO A 41 2.95 -9.11 34.50
CA PRO A 41 4.02 -8.72 33.59
C PRO A 41 4.93 -7.67 34.26
N LYS A 42 6.24 -7.92 34.23
CA LYS A 42 7.24 -7.09 34.91
C LYS A 42 8.04 -6.19 33.97
N SER A 43 7.92 -6.41 32.67
CA SER A 43 8.69 -5.63 31.70
C SER A 43 7.90 -5.35 30.41
N PRO A 44 8.28 -4.32 29.64
CA PRO A 44 7.71 -4.04 28.33
C PRO A 44 7.81 -5.23 27.38
N GLU A 45 8.90 -5.99 27.43
CA GLU A 45 9.14 -7.16 26.57
C GLU A 45 8.13 -8.29 26.86
N GLU A 46 7.78 -8.47 28.13
CA GLU A 46 6.74 -9.43 28.53
C GLU A 46 5.36 -8.98 28.01
N ILE A 47 5.04 -7.69 28.08
CA ILE A 47 3.80 -7.13 27.53
C ILE A 47 3.70 -7.38 26.03
N ILE A 48 4.78 -7.11 25.30
CA ILE A 48 4.86 -7.34 23.85
C ILE A 48 4.58 -8.81 23.52
N LYS A 49 5.16 -9.74 24.28
CA LYS A 49 4.92 -11.18 24.08
C LYS A 49 3.50 -11.59 24.41
N ILE A 50 2.96 -11.14 25.56
CA ILE A 50 1.61 -11.50 26.01
C ILE A 50 0.55 -10.97 25.04
N LEU A 51 0.70 -9.74 24.56
CA LEU A 51 -0.24 -9.12 23.64
C LEU A 51 0.07 -9.41 22.16
N ASN A 52 1.09 -10.23 21.89
CA ASN A 52 1.55 -10.60 20.53
C ASN A 52 1.73 -9.37 19.61
N ILE A 53 2.39 -8.33 20.15
CA ILE A 53 2.60 -7.09 19.41
C ILE A 53 3.74 -7.29 18.40
N ASP A 54 3.45 -7.10 17.13
CA ASP A 54 4.46 -7.10 16.06
C ASP A 54 5.32 -5.83 16.14
N ILE A 55 6.51 -5.97 16.71
CA ILE A 55 7.47 -4.87 16.91
C ILE A 55 8.07 -4.34 15.61
N THR A 56 7.88 -5.02 14.48
CA THR A 56 8.33 -4.52 13.17
C THR A 56 7.37 -3.47 12.61
N GLN A 57 6.13 -3.51 13.05
CA GLN A 57 5.08 -2.58 12.62
C GLN A 57 4.66 -1.59 13.70
N TRP A 58 4.84 -1.97 14.99
CA TRP A 58 4.28 -1.25 16.12
C TRP A 58 5.32 -0.97 17.19
N LYS A 59 5.25 0.22 17.75
CA LYS A 59 5.98 0.61 18.95
C LYS A 59 5.02 0.63 20.14
N LEU A 60 5.39 -0.07 21.20
CA LEU A 60 4.71 0.04 22.50
C LEU A 60 4.96 1.46 23.06
N SER A 61 3.91 2.26 23.17
CA SER A 61 3.98 3.65 23.66
C SER A 61 3.72 3.75 25.14
N GLN A 62 2.75 3.01 25.63
CA GLN A 62 2.35 2.98 27.03
C GLN A 62 1.66 1.67 27.34
N TYR A 63 1.78 1.19 28.57
CA TYR A 63 1.01 0.06 29.05
C TYR A 63 0.62 0.22 30.51
N TRP A 64 -0.40 -0.51 30.92
CA TRP A 64 -0.83 -0.65 32.30
C TRP A 64 -1.38 -2.06 32.52
N ASN A 65 -1.22 -2.54 33.75
CA ASN A 65 -1.76 -3.82 34.20
C ASN A 65 -2.63 -3.60 35.42
N LYS A 66 -3.62 -4.45 35.60
CA LYS A 66 -4.51 -4.44 36.75
C LYS A 66 -4.75 -5.87 37.18
N GLN A 67 -4.53 -6.16 38.46
CA GLN A 67 -4.87 -7.45 39.03
C GLN A 67 -6.40 -7.57 39.14
N MET A 68 -6.90 -8.68 38.63
CA MET A 68 -8.27 -9.14 38.78
C MET A 68 -8.30 -10.26 39.84
N SER A 69 -9.44 -10.91 40.08
CA SER A 69 -9.56 -11.95 41.09
C SER A 69 -8.67 -13.17 40.83
N ASP A 70 -8.47 -13.55 39.57
CA ASP A 70 -7.81 -14.80 39.16
C ASP A 70 -6.77 -14.62 38.04
N HIS A 71 -6.65 -13.41 37.47
CA HIS A 71 -5.73 -13.08 36.40
C HIS A 71 -5.30 -11.61 36.42
N TRP A 72 -4.35 -11.25 35.58
CA TRP A 72 -3.95 -9.88 35.31
C TRP A 72 -4.55 -9.41 33.98
N ARG A 73 -5.28 -8.31 34.01
CA ARG A 73 -5.70 -7.60 32.82
C ARG A 73 -4.60 -6.65 32.38
N ILE A 74 -4.18 -6.76 31.12
CA ILE A 74 -3.13 -5.95 30.54
C ILE A 74 -3.75 -5.11 29.43
N SER A 75 -3.34 -3.84 29.34
CA SER A 75 -3.73 -2.96 28.26
C SER A 75 -2.50 -2.18 27.80
N ALA A 76 -2.37 -2.01 26.50
CA ALA A 76 -1.27 -1.28 25.88
C ALA A 76 -1.78 -0.31 24.84
N LEU A 77 -1.14 0.86 24.78
CA LEU A 77 -1.20 1.78 23.66
C LEU A 77 0.00 1.50 22.76
N ILE A 78 -0.28 1.27 21.50
CA ILE A 78 0.72 1.07 20.47
C ILE A 78 0.60 2.20 19.44
N THR A 79 1.73 2.60 18.90
CA THR A 79 1.80 3.57 17.81
C THR A 79 2.41 2.87 16.61
N LYS A 80 1.77 3.00 15.45
CA LYS A 80 2.33 2.47 14.20
C LYS A 80 3.72 3.07 14.02
N LEU A 81 4.70 2.21 13.88
CA LEU A 81 5.99 2.67 13.40
C LEU A 81 5.69 3.34 12.07
N LYS A 82 6.03 4.61 11.93
CA LYS A 82 6.07 5.23 10.61
C LYS A 82 7.09 4.40 9.85
N ASN A 83 6.59 3.43 9.09
CA ASN A 83 7.39 2.96 7.98
C ASN A 83 7.68 4.24 7.23
N ASP A 84 8.93 4.43 6.89
CA ASP A 84 9.36 5.62 6.17
C ASP A 84 8.89 5.47 4.72
N ASP A 85 7.57 5.29 4.54
CA ASP A 85 6.91 5.14 3.25
C ASP A 85 7.23 6.36 2.40
N THR A 86 7.39 7.52 3.05
CA THR A 86 7.81 8.76 2.42
C THR A 86 9.25 8.67 1.94
N ALA A 87 10.18 8.15 2.76
CA ALA A 87 11.59 7.99 2.36
C ALA A 87 11.71 6.98 1.22
N HIS A 88 10.91 5.92 1.24
CA HIS A 88 10.89 4.94 0.16
C HIS A 88 10.35 5.54 -1.15
N ILE A 89 9.28 6.32 -1.09
CA ILE A 89 8.76 7.07 -2.24
C ILE A 89 9.77 8.12 -2.72
N GLU A 90 10.40 8.85 -1.80
CA GLU A 90 11.45 9.83 -2.14
C GLU A 90 12.65 9.15 -2.81
N GLU A 91 13.06 7.97 -2.34
CA GLU A 91 14.12 7.18 -2.95
C GLU A 91 13.72 6.68 -4.35
N LEU A 92 12.50 6.18 -4.51
CA LEU A 92 11.95 5.79 -5.81
C LEU A 92 11.92 6.96 -6.78
N LEU A 93 11.42 8.12 -6.37
CA LEU A 93 11.35 9.33 -7.20
C LEU A 93 12.75 9.84 -7.55
N LYS A 94 13.70 9.77 -6.60
CA LYS A 94 15.09 10.18 -6.82
C LYS A 94 15.82 9.28 -7.82
N ASN A 95 15.52 7.98 -7.80
CA ASN A 95 16.13 7.00 -8.67
C ASN A 95 15.34 6.79 -9.98
N TRP A 96 14.11 7.29 -10.02
CA TRP A 96 13.26 7.18 -11.20
C TRP A 96 13.84 7.97 -12.37
N LYS A 97 14.00 7.29 -13.48
CA LYS A 97 14.42 7.90 -14.74
C LYS A 97 13.26 7.81 -15.71
N PRO A 98 12.65 8.95 -16.07
CA PRO A 98 11.57 8.94 -17.04
C PRO A 98 12.01 8.25 -18.33
N LYS A 99 11.18 7.40 -18.87
CA LYS A 99 11.39 6.89 -20.23
C LYS A 99 11.58 8.10 -21.16
N ARG A 100 12.74 8.21 -21.78
CA ARG A 100 12.98 9.29 -22.74
C ARG A 100 12.14 9.02 -23.97
N PHE A 101 11.11 9.80 -24.16
CA PHE A 101 10.42 9.83 -25.44
C PHE A 101 11.23 10.70 -26.39
N SER A 102 11.51 10.17 -27.57
CA SER A 102 11.94 11.03 -28.67
C SER A 102 10.89 12.11 -28.87
N PRO A 103 11.29 13.38 -29.19
CA PRO A 103 10.32 14.41 -29.51
C PRO A 103 9.38 13.87 -30.58
N VAL A 104 8.15 13.61 -30.22
CA VAL A 104 7.23 12.98 -31.14
C VAL A 104 6.73 14.05 -32.09
N LYS A 105 6.87 13.73 -33.36
CA LYS A 105 6.36 14.61 -34.43
C LYS A 105 4.85 14.72 -34.26
N ARG A 106 4.38 15.94 -34.11
CA ARG A 106 2.95 16.22 -34.00
C ARG A 106 2.21 15.57 -35.15
N ILE A 107 1.17 14.84 -34.89
CA ILE A 107 0.33 14.21 -35.90
C ILE A 107 -0.56 15.30 -36.47
N ALA A 108 -0.38 15.60 -37.74
CA ALA A 108 -1.23 16.61 -38.42
C ALA A 108 -2.67 16.10 -38.46
N SER A 109 -3.57 16.88 -37.90
CA SER A 109 -5.00 16.59 -37.98
C SER A 109 -5.49 16.74 -39.43
N SER A 110 -6.17 15.70 -39.92
CA SER A 110 -6.89 15.76 -41.21
C SER A 110 -8.36 16.15 -41.05
N GLY A 111 -8.80 16.40 -39.81
CA GLY A 111 -10.19 16.64 -39.47
C GLY A 111 -10.65 18.05 -39.77
N LYS A 112 -11.92 18.17 -40.22
CA LYS A 112 -12.58 19.46 -40.53
C LYS A 112 -13.25 20.12 -39.32
N LYS A 113 -13.46 19.36 -38.23
CA LYS A 113 -14.19 19.81 -37.05
C LYS A 113 -13.28 19.81 -35.82
N ASP A 114 -13.21 20.96 -35.16
CA ASP A 114 -12.55 21.07 -33.87
C ASP A 114 -13.39 20.39 -32.78
N VAL A 115 -12.78 19.51 -32.02
CA VAL A 115 -13.44 18.78 -30.92
C VAL A 115 -12.57 18.76 -29.68
N CYS A 116 -13.24 18.62 -28.52
CA CYS A 116 -12.61 18.27 -27.28
C CYS A 116 -12.97 16.81 -26.96
N ALA A 117 -12.01 16.02 -26.53
CA ALA A 117 -12.24 14.65 -26.08
C ALA A 117 -12.06 14.54 -24.58
N VAL A 118 -12.80 13.63 -23.96
CA VAL A 118 -12.60 13.21 -22.57
C VAL A 118 -12.12 11.77 -22.62
N LEU A 119 -10.94 11.53 -22.08
CA LEU A 119 -10.36 10.22 -21.95
C LEU A 119 -10.38 9.84 -20.47
N ALA A 120 -11.28 8.95 -20.08
CA ALA A 120 -11.44 8.49 -18.71
C ALA A 120 -11.17 6.99 -18.65
N LEU A 121 -10.03 6.63 -18.08
CA LEU A 121 -9.65 5.24 -17.77
C LEU A 121 -9.60 5.12 -16.26
N GLN A 122 -10.48 4.28 -15.72
CA GLN A 122 -10.66 4.10 -14.29
C GLN A 122 -10.59 2.62 -13.94
N ASP A 123 -10.35 2.32 -12.67
CA ASP A 123 -10.35 0.95 -12.12
C ASP A 123 -9.38 0.00 -12.86
N ILE A 124 -8.15 0.48 -13.08
CA ILE A 124 -7.12 -0.24 -13.86
C ILE A 124 -6.54 -1.42 -13.07
N HIS A 125 -6.38 -1.24 -11.75
CA HIS A 125 -5.87 -2.27 -10.84
C HIS A 125 -4.46 -2.77 -11.19
N PHE A 126 -3.50 -1.85 -11.35
CA PHE A 126 -2.10 -2.24 -11.48
C PHE A 126 -1.67 -3.12 -10.30
N GLY A 127 -0.93 -4.20 -10.59
CA GLY A 127 -0.48 -5.16 -9.59
C GLY A 127 -1.46 -6.30 -9.29
N LYS A 128 -2.64 -6.36 -9.92
CA LYS A 128 -3.60 -7.44 -9.74
C LYS A 128 -3.12 -8.72 -10.41
N GLN A 129 -3.30 -9.86 -9.72
CA GLN A 129 -3.01 -11.18 -10.28
C GLN A 129 -3.84 -11.45 -11.54
N GLY A 130 -3.21 -11.98 -12.57
CA GLY A 130 -3.81 -12.21 -13.89
C GLY A 130 -3.77 -11.00 -14.82
N ASN A 131 -3.19 -9.88 -14.36
CA ASN A 131 -3.02 -8.64 -15.13
C ASN A 131 -1.54 -8.28 -15.31
N GLU A 132 -0.68 -9.25 -15.54
CA GLU A 132 0.77 -9.05 -15.63
C GLU A 132 1.19 -8.16 -16.82
N THR A 133 0.32 -8.04 -17.84
CA THR A 133 0.54 -7.20 -19.02
C THR A 133 -0.23 -5.90 -19.02
N ILE A 134 -0.80 -5.53 -17.86
CA ILE A 134 -1.73 -4.38 -17.74
C ILE A 134 -1.13 -3.06 -18.26
N ASP A 135 0.18 -2.86 -18.13
CA ASP A 135 0.88 -1.69 -18.64
C ASP A 135 0.77 -1.58 -20.16
N LYS A 136 0.97 -2.70 -20.89
CA LYS A 136 0.86 -2.76 -22.34
C LYS A 136 -0.58 -2.64 -22.79
N ASP A 137 -1.50 -3.29 -22.11
CA ASP A 137 -2.93 -3.25 -22.42
C ASP A 137 -3.47 -1.83 -22.20
N PHE A 138 -2.99 -1.16 -21.14
CA PHE A 138 -3.31 0.23 -20.87
C PHE A 138 -2.76 1.18 -21.96
N GLU A 139 -1.47 1.04 -22.33
CA GLU A 139 -0.85 1.80 -23.41
C GLU A 139 -1.62 1.61 -24.74
N GLN A 140 -1.93 0.37 -25.08
CA GLN A 140 -2.69 0.06 -26.29
C GLN A 140 -4.10 0.65 -26.28
N THR A 141 -4.76 0.62 -25.12
CA THR A 141 -6.10 1.21 -24.94
C THR A 141 -6.06 2.73 -25.13
N VAL A 142 -5.06 3.41 -24.53
CA VAL A 142 -4.88 4.87 -24.72
C VAL A 142 -4.64 5.20 -26.19
N MET A 143 -3.79 4.46 -26.88
CA MET A 143 -3.53 4.64 -28.31
C MET A 143 -4.81 4.52 -29.13
N ASP A 144 -5.53 3.41 -28.97
CA ASP A 144 -6.75 3.14 -29.72
C ASP A 144 -7.85 4.20 -29.49
N LEU A 145 -8.03 4.64 -28.24
CA LEU A 145 -9.02 5.67 -27.92
C LEU A 145 -8.66 7.03 -28.51
N VAL A 146 -7.39 7.44 -28.44
CA VAL A 146 -6.94 8.71 -28.99
C VAL A 146 -6.96 8.69 -30.53
N GLU A 147 -6.53 7.61 -31.15
CA GLU A 147 -6.58 7.43 -32.60
C GLU A 147 -8.03 7.46 -33.12
N ARG A 148 -8.95 6.77 -32.46
CA ARG A 148 -10.39 6.82 -32.82
C ARG A 148 -10.98 8.22 -32.63
N ALA A 149 -10.62 8.91 -31.54
CA ALA A 149 -11.09 10.27 -31.31
C ALA A 149 -10.54 11.26 -32.32
N SER A 150 -9.34 11.03 -32.85
CA SER A 150 -8.72 11.87 -33.89
C SER A 150 -9.19 11.54 -35.30
N ALA A 151 -9.81 10.40 -35.53
CA ALA A 151 -10.28 9.97 -36.84
C ALA A 151 -11.39 10.90 -37.37
N GLY A 152 -11.06 11.71 -38.36
CA GLY A 152 -12.00 12.68 -38.98
C GLY A 152 -12.25 13.96 -38.15
N HIS A 153 -11.55 14.13 -37.02
CA HIS A 153 -11.68 15.31 -36.16
C HIS A 153 -10.33 15.98 -35.89
N ASN A 154 -10.37 17.27 -35.62
CA ASN A 154 -9.22 18.02 -35.14
C ASN A 154 -9.29 18.15 -33.63
N LEU A 155 -8.51 17.31 -32.89
CA LEU A 155 -8.46 17.34 -31.44
C LEU A 155 -7.78 18.64 -30.99
N LYS A 156 -8.54 19.53 -30.39
CA LYS A 156 -8.02 20.76 -29.79
C LYS A 156 -7.60 20.59 -28.36
N LYS A 157 -8.31 19.71 -27.64
CA LYS A 157 -8.06 19.48 -26.24
C LYS A 157 -8.49 18.05 -25.87
N ILE A 158 -7.69 17.43 -25.02
CA ILE A 158 -8.03 16.16 -24.38
C ILE A 158 -8.06 16.39 -22.87
N PHE A 159 -9.20 16.11 -22.25
CA PHE A 159 -9.31 15.99 -20.79
C PHE A 159 -8.97 14.55 -20.42
N TYR A 160 -7.80 14.36 -19.86
CA TYR A 160 -7.35 13.04 -19.38
C TYR A 160 -7.68 12.91 -17.92
N VAL A 161 -8.65 12.04 -17.61
CA VAL A 161 -9.15 11.80 -16.25
C VAL A 161 -8.49 10.54 -15.71
N VAL A 162 -7.73 10.71 -14.65
CA VAL A 162 -7.16 9.61 -13.86
C VAL A 162 -7.96 9.49 -12.58
N GLY A 163 -8.54 8.33 -12.32
CA GLY A 163 -9.41 8.14 -11.16
C GLY A 163 -9.76 6.67 -10.95
N GLY A 164 -10.58 6.40 -9.95
CA GLY A 164 -10.93 5.06 -9.54
C GLY A 164 -9.75 4.31 -8.90
N ASP A 165 -9.84 3.01 -8.81
CA ASP A 165 -8.82 2.14 -8.24
C ASP A 165 -7.68 1.93 -9.25
N LEU A 166 -6.71 2.84 -9.23
CA LEU A 166 -5.55 2.76 -10.13
C LEU A 166 -4.65 1.57 -9.79
N MET A 167 -4.45 1.30 -8.50
CA MET A 167 -3.70 0.15 -8.01
C MET A 167 -4.62 -0.85 -7.33
N ASN A 168 -4.26 -2.13 -7.34
CA ASN A 168 -5.04 -3.20 -6.71
C ASN A 168 -4.84 -3.27 -5.18
N MET A 169 -4.26 -2.26 -4.55
CA MET A 169 -3.97 -2.27 -3.12
C MET A 169 -3.99 -0.85 -2.53
N ASP A 170 -4.46 -0.75 -1.29
CA ASP A 170 -4.53 0.51 -0.55
C ASP A 170 -3.36 0.68 0.43
N SER A 171 -2.56 -0.37 0.61
CA SER A 171 -1.44 -0.39 1.56
C SER A 171 -0.19 -1.02 0.97
N TRP A 172 0.97 -0.66 1.52
CA TRP A 172 2.25 -1.27 1.15
C TRP A 172 2.32 -2.78 1.43
N GLY A 173 1.47 -3.28 2.32
CA GLY A 173 1.34 -4.71 2.61
C GLY A 173 0.49 -5.50 1.61
N GLY A 174 0.00 -4.86 0.54
CA GLY A 174 -0.84 -5.52 -0.46
C GLY A 174 -2.24 -5.84 0.03
N THR A 175 -2.78 -4.99 0.91
CA THR A 175 -4.11 -5.16 1.51
C THR A 175 -5.01 -3.98 1.18
N THR A 176 -6.33 -4.17 1.38
CA THR A 176 -7.29 -3.05 1.44
C THR A 176 -7.02 -2.17 2.65
N THR A 177 -7.65 -0.99 2.71
CA THR A 177 -7.63 -0.09 3.87
C THR A 177 -8.09 -0.80 5.16
N SER A 178 -9.00 -1.75 5.04
CA SER A 178 -9.49 -2.58 6.16
C SER A 178 -8.58 -3.75 6.52
N GLY A 179 -7.44 -3.93 5.84
CA GLY A 179 -6.49 -5.00 6.10
C GLY A 179 -6.81 -6.33 5.42
N THR A 180 -7.80 -6.38 4.51
CA THR A 180 -8.10 -7.60 3.75
C THR A 180 -7.00 -7.87 2.72
N PRO A 181 -6.37 -9.05 2.71
CA PRO A 181 -5.40 -9.42 1.68
C PRO A 181 -6.04 -9.38 0.28
N LEU A 182 -5.29 -8.91 -0.69
CA LEU A 182 -5.69 -8.84 -2.09
C LEU A 182 -4.82 -9.76 -2.95
N ASP A 183 -5.40 -10.24 -4.04
CA ASP A 183 -4.69 -11.07 -5.01
C ASP A 183 -3.76 -10.19 -5.86
N ASN A 184 -2.53 -10.02 -5.39
CA ASN A 184 -1.51 -9.21 -6.04
C ASN A 184 -0.46 -10.09 -6.72
N CYS A 185 -0.03 -9.72 -7.93
CA CYS A 185 1.09 -10.34 -8.63
C CYS A 185 2.42 -9.58 -8.43
N SER A 186 2.36 -8.41 -7.78
CA SER A 186 3.52 -7.56 -7.57
C SER A 186 3.49 -6.90 -6.19
N THR A 187 4.61 -6.38 -5.76
CA THR A 187 4.70 -5.53 -4.58
C THR A 187 4.05 -4.16 -4.82
N ALA A 188 3.67 -3.46 -3.76
CA ALA A 188 3.11 -2.11 -3.88
C ALA A 188 4.04 -1.15 -4.63
N THR A 189 5.36 -1.27 -4.41
CA THR A 189 6.38 -0.48 -5.11
C THR A 189 6.39 -0.75 -6.61
N GLU A 190 6.34 -2.02 -7.02
CA GLU A 190 6.32 -2.40 -8.43
C GLU A 190 5.03 -1.95 -9.11
N ALA A 191 3.86 -2.16 -8.47
CA ALA A 191 2.57 -1.69 -8.97
C ALA A 191 2.54 -0.17 -9.13
N TYR A 192 3.06 0.58 -8.14
CA TYR A 192 3.17 2.04 -8.20
C TYR A 192 4.07 2.50 -9.35
N THR A 193 5.25 1.87 -9.50
CA THR A 193 6.19 2.20 -10.58
C THR A 193 5.57 1.93 -11.95
N GLN A 194 4.90 0.80 -12.10
CA GLN A 194 4.20 0.42 -13.32
C GLN A 194 3.09 1.41 -13.67
N ALA A 195 2.25 1.78 -12.69
CA ALA A 195 1.20 2.77 -12.87
C ALA A 195 1.76 4.14 -13.24
N PHE A 196 2.80 4.59 -12.54
CA PHE A 196 3.45 5.87 -12.81
C PHE A 196 4.06 5.94 -14.22
N ASP A 197 4.77 4.89 -14.63
CA ASP A 197 5.36 4.81 -15.97
C ASP A 197 4.29 4.83 -17.06
N ALA A 198 3.18 4.09 -16.85
CA ALA A 198 2.06 4.05 -17.79
C ALA A 198 1.36 5.42 -17.91
N MET A 199 1.13 6.10 -16.77
CA MET A 199 0.57 7.46 -16.76
C MET A 199 1.50 8.47 -17.44
N TYR A 200 2.79 8.42 -17.13
CA TYR A 200 3.77 9.29 -17.75
C TYR A 200 3.86 9.08 -19.26
N TRP A 201 3.86 7.82 -19.70
CA TRP A 201 3.82 7.48 -21.12
C TRP A 201 2.57 8.03 -21.79
N SER A 202 1.38 7.80 -21.21
CA SER A 202 0.11 8.23 -21.80
C SER A 202 0.01 9.74 -21.99
N VAL A 203 0.45 10.53 -20.99
CA VAL A 203 0.51 11.99 -21.12
C VAL A 203 1.41 12.42 -22.29
N ASN A 204 2.58 11.80 -22.44
CA ASN A 204 3.49 12.11 -23.55
C ASN A 204 2.93 11.67 -24.90
N PHE A 205 2.21 10.55 -24.96
CA PHE A 205 1.53 10.11 -26.16
C PHE A 205 0.41 11.08 -26.55
N ILE A 206 -0.46 11.45 -25.61
CA ILE A 206 -1.59 12.38 -25.83
C ILE A 206 -1.12 13.73 -26.37
N LYS A 207 0.01 14.25 -25.86
CA LYS A 207 0.60 15.53 -26.32
C LYS A 207 0.97 15.56 -27.79
N GLN A 208 0.99 14.45 -28.49
CA GLN A 208 1.23 14.40 -29.93
C GLN A 208 0.01 14.87 -30.74
N TYR A 209 -1.17 14.76 -30.15
CA TYR A 209 -2.46 15.01 -30.82
C TYR A 209 -3.07 16.36 -30.50
N CYS A 210 -2.71 16.99 -29.37
CA CYS A 210 -3.24 18.29 -28.96
C CYS A 210 -2.18 19.14 -28.26
N ASP A 211 -2.45 20.47 -28.15
CA ASP A 211 -1.59 21.43 -27.44
C ASP A 211 -1.67 21.26 -25.93
#